data_838fce9aea062fb0cc923d2afd6b117b
#
_entry.id   838fce9aea062fb0cc923d2afd6b117b
#
_cell.length_a   1.000
_cell.length_b   1.000
_cell.length_c   1.000
_cell.angle_alpha   90.00
_cell.angle_beta   90.00
_cell.angle_gamma   90.00
#
_symmetry.space_group_name_H-M   'P 1'
#
loop_
_entity.id
_entity.type
_entity.pdbx_description
1 polymer ?
#
loop_
_entity_poly.entity_id
_entity_poly.type
_entity_poly.pdbx_seq_one_letter_code
_entity_poly.pdbx_strand_id
1 'polypeptide(L)'
;MNYILIMTEGSDELAFINVLLEKGILKFKREELLMEDVYHARQITGELMGYIQLLPSGDSVSIYRIGDKLSDNLKIPKNILSEKITVKYDISTTPEFEVLFILREGLYDEYLKVKSIKKPSEFYKEHNSDYKKQSSFVKRYFDSMTNDEIVNLINLYVSKHGKTHKLNQLTLKEIICY
;
A
#
# COMPACT_ATOMS: atom_id res chain seq x y z
N MET A 1 -12.74 20.23 5.21
CA MET A 1 -12.58 18.77 5.39
C MET A 1 -11.17 18.35 4.98
N ASN A 2 -10.60 17.26 5.55
CA ASN A 2 -9.32 16.73 5.08
C ASN A 2 -9.56 15.36 4.46
N TYR A 3 -9.44 15.25 3.14
CA TYR A 3 -9.57 14.00 2.40
C TYR A 3 -8.29 13.17 2.47
N ILE A 4 -8.42 11.90 2.21
CA ILE A 4 -7.31 10.95 2.15
C ILE A 4 -7.08 10.54 0.70
N LEU A 5 -5.87 10.74 0.18
CA LEU A 5 -5.45 10.22 -1.12
C LEU A 5 -4.51 9.04 -0.90
N ILE A 6 -4.97 7.84 -1.22
CA ILE A 6 -4.13 6.64 -1.21
C ILE A 6 -3.65 6.38 -2.64
N MET A 7 -2.33 6.32 -2.81
CA MET A 7 -1.66 6.04 -4.08
C MET A 7 -0.83 4.77 -3.94
N THR A 8 -0.89 3.86 -4.91
CA THR A 8 -0.09 2.63 -4.95
C THR A 8 0.80 2.60 -6.18
N GLU A 9 2.04 2.10 -6.05
CA GLU A 9 2.96 1.98 -7.18
C GLU A 9 2.63 0.78 -8.07
N GLY A 10 2.23 -0.34 -7.47
CA GLY A 10 1.94 -1.60 -8.14
C GLY A 10 0.47 -1.96 -8.15
N SER A 11 0.07 -2.78 -9.12
CA SER A 11 -1.28 -3.31 -9.22
C SER A 11 -1.60 -4.32 -8.10
N ASP A 12 -0.60 -4.97 -7.54
CA ASP A 12 -0.76 -5.94 -6.46
C ASP A 12 -1.03 -5.21 -5.13
N GLU A 13 -0.30 -4.12 -4.87
CA GLU A 13 -0.59 -3.21 -3.75
C GLU A 13 -1.98 -2.59 -3.88
N LEU A 14 -2.36 -2.15 -5.10
CA LEU A 14 -3.70 -1.62 -5.34
C LEU A 14 -4.78 -2.65 -4.97
N ALA A 15 -4.65 -3.88 -5.45
CA ALA A 15 -5.62 -4.94 -5.16
C ALA A 15 -5.70 -5.24 -3.65
N PHE A 16 -4.55 -5.28 -2.97
CA PHE A 16 -4.49 -5.52 -1.53
C PHE A 16 -5.14 -4.39 -0.73
N ILE A 17 -4.80 -3.13 -1.01
CA ILE A 17 -5.39 -1.98 -0.30
C ILE A 17 -6.90 -1.90 -0.52
N ASN A 18 -7.39 -2.22 -1.72
CA ASN A 18 -8.83 -2.31 -1.98
C ASN A 18 -9.50 -3.42 -1.15
N VAL A 19 -8.85 -4.58 -0.98
CA VAL A 19 -9.37 -5.63 -0.06
C VAL A 19 -9.42 -5.12 1.39
N LEU A 20 -8.38 -4.42 1.86
CA LEU A 20 -8.39 -3.84 3.21
C LEU A 20 -9.52 -2.83 3.39
N LEU A 21 -9.78 -2.01 2.37
CA LEU A 21 -10.87 -1.03 2.36
C LEU A 21 -12.24 -1.72 2.37
N GLU A 22 -12.47 -2.71 1.49
CA GLU A 22 -13.71 -3.47 1.38
C GLU A 22 -14.03 -4.24 2.67
N LYS A 23 -13.01 -4.76 3.36
CA LYS A 23 -13.14 -5.49 4.63
C LYS A 23 -13.23 -4.57 5.87
N GLY A 24 -13.10 -3.25 5.71
CA GLY A 24 -13.09 -2.29 6.82
C GLY A 24 -11.86 -2.41 7.73
N ILE A 25 -10.74 -2.89 7.21
CA ILE A 25 -9.48 -3.03 7.94
C ILE A 25 -8.70 -1.72 7.97
N LEU A 26 -8.85 -0.87 6.95
CA LEU A 26 -8.20 0.45 6.93
C LEU A 26 -8.79 1.37 7.99
N LYS A 27 -7.97 2.29 8.51
CA LYS A 27 -8.40 3.40 9.39
C LYS A 27 -9.30 4.40 8.69
N PHE A 28 -9.32 4.38 7.37
CA PHE A 28 -10.05 5.30 6.51
C PHE A 28 -11.26 4.59 5.93
N LYS A 29 -12.39 5.27 5.94
CA LYS A 29 -13.59 4.82 5.26
C LYS A 29 -13.57 5.32 3.81
N ARG A 30 -14.35 4.67 2.94
CA ARG A 30 -14.40 5.01 1.52
C ARG A 30 -14.79 6.47 1.28
N GLU A 31 -15.76 6.98 2.04
CA GLU A 31 -16.24 8.36 1.94
C GLU A 31 -15.22 9.42 2.39
N GLU A 32 -14.15 9.01 3.08
CA GLU A 32 -13.04 9.90 3.46
C GLU A 32 -11.96 9.97 2.37
N LEU A 33 -11.99 9.03 1.41
CA LEU A 33 -11.03 9.01 0.32
C LEU A 33 -11.35 10.10 -0.72
N LEU A 34 -10.32 10.66 -1.31
CA LEU A 34 -10.45 11.56 -2.45
C LEU A 34 -11.16 10.81 -3.59
N MET A 35 -12.32 11.30 -4.03
CA MET A 35 -13.20 10.64 -5.02
C MET A 35 -13.57 9.19 -4.65
N GLU A 36 -13.56 8.86 -3.35
CA GLU A 36 -13.95 7.54 -2.82
C GLU A 36 -13.15 6.35 -3.37
N ASP A 37 -11.89 6.57 -3.84
CA ASP A 37 -11.12 5.53 -4.51
C ASP A 37 -9.64 5.51 -4.09
N VAL A 38 -8.96 4.37 -4.40
CA VAL A 38 -7.52 4.16 -4.28
C VAL A 38 -6.89 4.23 -5.66
N TYR A 39 -5.81 4.99 -5.82
CA TYR A 39 -5.24 5.28 -7.13
C TYR A 39 -3.97 4.49 -7.41
N HIS A 40 -3.90 3.88 -8.60
CA HIS A 40 -2.68 3.29 -9.12
C HIS A 40 -1.83 4.38 -9.79
N ALA A 41 -0.98 5.04 -9.00
CA ALA A 41 -0.13 6.12 -9.49
C ALA A 41 1.13 6.30 -8.63
N ARG A 42 2.29 6.44 -9.27
CA ARG A 42 3.58 6.74 -8.59
C ARG A 42 3.75 8.22 -8.26
N GLN A 43 3.17 9.09 -9.08
CA GLN A 43 3.21 10.54 -8.97
C GLN A 43 1.81 11.11 -9.14
N ILE A 44 1.60 12.36 -8.72
CA ILE A 44 0.33 13.04 -8.94
C ILE A 44 0.13 13.22 -10.45
N THR A 45 -0.89 12.55 -10.98
CA THR A 45 -1.31 12.67 -12.38
C THR A 45 -2.09 13.96 -12.62
N GLY A 46 -2.31 14.31 -13.89
CA GLY A 46 -3.17 15.46 -14.24
C GLY A 46 -4.60 15.31 -13.71
N GLU A 47 -5.12 14.08 -13.68
CA GLU A 47 -6.44 13.77 -13.13
C GLU A 47 -6.48 14.01 -11.62
N LEU A 48 -5.56 13.43 -10.85
CA LEU A 48 -5.46 13.64 -9.40
C LEU A 48 -5.25 15.11 -9.05
N MET A 49 -4.44 15.81 -9.85
CA MET A 49 -4.26 17.25 -9.71
C MET A 49 -5.58 18.01 -9.88
N GLY A 50 -6.38 17.62 -10.87
CA GLY A 50 -7.71 18.20 -11.11
C GLY A 50 -8.63 18.02 -9.90
N TYR A 51 -8.69 16.82 -9.33
CA TYR A 51 -9.51 16.56 -8.13
C TYR A 51 -9.05 17.39 -6.92
N ILE A 52 -7.74 17.50 -6.68
CA ILE A 52 -7.20 18.30 -5.57
C ILE A 52 -7.53 19.80 -5.76
N GLN A 53 -7.40 20.31 -6.99
CA GLN A 53 -7.71 21.73 -7.28
C GLN A 53 -9.19 22.06 -7.12
N LEU A 54 -10.08 21.14 -7.45
CA LEU A 54 -11.53 21.30 -7.33
C LEU A 54 -12.05 21.23 -5.90
N LEU A 55 -11.23 20.82 -4.92
CA LEU A 55 -11.65 20.85 -3.53
C LEU A 55 -12.07 22.27 -3.11
N PRO A 56 -13.15 22.41 -2.31
CA PRO A 56 -13.57 23.70 -1.77
C PRO A 56 -12.44 24.44 -1.03
N SER A 57 -12.57 25.75 -0.91
CA SER A 57 -11.65 26.55 -0.07
C SER A 57 -11.74 26.07 1.38
N GLY A 58 -10.58 25.86 2.02
CA GLY A 58 -10.49 25.30 3.36
C GLY A 58 -10.47 23.77 3.43
N ASP A 59 -10.75 23.07 2.33
CA ASP A 59 -10.56 21.63 2.23
C ASP A 59 -9.14 21.28 1.77
N SER A 60 -8.65 20.12 2.23
CA SER A 60 -7.27 19.67 2.00
C SER A 60 -7.21 18.17 1.81
N VAL A 61 -6.01 17.66 1.46
CA VAL A 61 -5.76 16.24 1.29
C VAL A 61 -4.49 15.81 2.00
N SER A 62 -4.55 14.64 2.67
CA SER A 62 -3.39 13.92 3.18
C SER A 62 -3.05 12.77 2.23
N ILE A 63 -1.80 12.68 1.81
CA ILE A 63 -1.36 11.72 0.78
C ILE A 63 -0.64 10.55 1.46
N TYR A 64 -1.08 9.33 1.15
CA TYR A 64 -0.46 8.06 1.55
C TYR A 64 0.01 7.33 0.29
N ARG A 65 1.32 7.30 0.06
CA ARG A 65 1.91 6.60 -1.09
C ARG A 65 2.51 5.28 -0.65
N ILE A 66 2.05 4.18 -1.26
CA ILE A 66 2.40 2.80 -0.92
C ILE A 66 3.18 2.18 -2.09
N GLY A 67 4.34 1.57 -1.79
CA GLY A 67 5.14 0.89 -2.81
C GLY A 67 6.48 0.39 -2.31
N ASP A 68 7.17 -0.39 -3.17
CA ASP A 68 8.47 -0.98 -2.87
C ASP A 68 9.65 -0.04 -3.16
N LYS A 69 9.50 0.87 -4.12
CA LYS A 69 10.56 1.78 -4.61
C LYS A 69 10.24 3.25 -4.37
N LEU A 70 10.06 3.61 -3.10
CA LEU A 70 9.78 5.00 -2.71
C LEU A 70 11.05 5.88 -2.66
N SER A 71 12.08 5.56 -3.48
CA SER A 71 13.33 6.31 -3.54
C SER A 71 13.18 7.69 -4.17
N ASP A 72 12.23 7.86 -5.09
CA ASP A 72 11.92 9.13 -5.73
C ASP A 72 10.88 9.90 -4.92
N ASN A 73 11.19 11.15 -4.63
CA ASN A 73 10.26 12.02 -3.91
C ASN A 73 8.98 12.23 -4.71
N LEU A 74 7.84 12.18 -4.01
CA LEU A 74 6.57 12.60 -4.59
C LEU A 74 6.66 14.09 -4.98
N LYS A 75 6.53 14.36 -6.27
CA LYS A 75 6.55 15.71 -6.81
C LYS A 75 5.15 16.33 -6.71
N ILE A 76 5.05 17.43 -5.99
CA ILE A 76 3.83 18.24 -5.95
C ILE A 76 3.89 19.21 -7.12
N PRO A 77 2.93 19.20 -8.04
CA PRO A 77 2.85 20.18 -9.11
C PRO A 77 2.76 21.62 -8.55
N LYS A 78 3.53 22.55 -9.13
CA LYS A 78 3.64 23.92 -8.63
C LYS A 78 2.33 24.72 -8.62
N ASN A 79 1.37 24.29 -9.42
CA ASN A 79 0.04 24.91 -9.53
C ASN A 79 -0.96 24.37 -8.50
N ILE A 80 -0.59 23.38 -7.67
CA ILE A 80 -1.39 23.02 -6.51
C ILE A 80 -1.04 23.98 -5.38
N LEU A 81 -2.05 24.65 -4.82
CA LEU A 81 -1.88 25.51 -3.66
C LEU A 81 -1.31 24.68 -2.49
N SER A 82 -0.26 25.15 -1.85
CA SER A 82 0.42 24.45 -0.75
C SER A 82 -0.52 24.10 0.41
N GLU A 83 -1.54 24.92 0.64
CA GLU A 83 -2.58 24.72 1.65
C GLU A 83 -3.52 23.53 1.36
N LYS A 84 -3.59 23.08 0.10
CA LYS A 84 -4.41 21.92 -0.29
C LYS A 84 -3.81 20.58 0.13
N ILE A 85 -2.52 20.54 0.43
CA ILE A 85 -1.84 19.30 0.84
C ILE A 85 -1.30 19.48 2.26
N THR A 86 -1.89 18.76 3.22
CA THR A 86 -1.52 18.86 4.63
C THR A 86 -0.28 18.05 4.97
N VAL A 87 -0.20 16.81 4.44
CA VAL A 87 0.91 15.90 4.73
C VAL A 87 1.09 14.88 3.63
N LYS A 88 2.31 14.33 3.51
CA LYS A 88 2.65 13.19 2.65
C LYS A 88 3.32 12.13 3.48
N TYR A 89 2.80 10.92 3.38
CA TYR A 89 3.37 9.73 3.98
C TYR A 89 3.80 8.74 2.92
N ASP A 90 5.00 8.17 3.06
CA ASP A 90 5.49 7.05 2.27
C ASP A 90 5.39 5.77 3.11
N ILE A 91 4.72 4.74 2.57
CA ILE A 91 4.52 3.44 3.19
C ILE A 91 5.26 2.40 2.35
N SER A 92 6.36 1.89 2.90
CA SER A 92 7.19 0.94 2.18
C SER A 92 6.65 -0.48 2.26
N THR A 93 6.55 -1.15 1.11
CA THR A 93 6.29 -2.60 0.97
C THR A 93 7.59 -3.38 0.66
N THR A 94 8.74 -2.85 1.10
CA THR A 94 10.04 -3.52 0.96
C THR A 94 10.17 -4.71 1.94
N PRO A 95 10.74 -5.88 1.55
CA PRO A 95 11.54 -6.11 0.33
C PRO A 95 10.76 -6.28 -0.96
N GLU A 96 9.61 -6.80 -0.96
CA GLU A 96 8.63 -6.90 -2.06
C GLU A 96 7.30 -7.37 -1.45
N PHE A 97 6.20 -7.00 -2.06
CA PHE A 97 4.85 -7.32 -1.61
C PHE A 97 4.63 -8.83 -1.42
N GLU A 98 5.23 -9.65 -2.28
CA GLU A 98 5.08 -11.11 -2.29
C GLU A 98 5.59 -11.81 -1.02
N VAL A 99 6.37 -11.11 -0.20
CA VAL A 99 6.77 -11.64 1.13
C VAL A 99 5.56 -11.89 2.04
N LEU A 100 4.45 -11.18 1.85
CA LEU A 100 3.20 -11.46 2.57
C LEU A 100 2.70 -12.89 2.32
N PHE A 101 2.75 -13.37 1.07
CA PHE A 101 2.38 -14.75 0.74
C PHE A 101 3.32 -15.76 1.38
N ILE A 102 4.64 -15.51 1.31
CA ILE A 102 5.69 -16.38 1.89
C ILE A 102 5.52 -16.49 3.41
N LEU A 103 5.21 -15.38 4.08
CA LEU A 103 4.96 -15.36 5.53
C LEU A 103 3.70 -16.16 5.90
N ARG A 104 2.61 -15.97 5.14
CA ARG A 104 1.35 -16.66 5.40
C ARG A 104 1.47 -18.17 5.27
N GLU A 105 2.20 -18.64 4.26
CA GLU A 105 2.41 -20.07 4.01
C GLU A 105 3.48 -20.68 4.93
N GLY A 106 4.09 -19.90 5.83
CA GLY A 106 5.14 -20.40 6.75
C GLY A 106 6.49 -20.70 6.07
N LEU A 107 6.69 -20.22 4.85
CA LEU A 107 7.88 -20.50 4.02
C LEU A 107 9.02 -19.50 4.25
N TYR A 108 8.88 -18.59 5.21
CA TYR A 108 9.82 -17.48 5.38
C TYR A 108 11.25 -17.93 5.70
N ASP A 109 11.42 -18.95 6.56
CA ASP A 109 12.75 -19.45 6.93
C ASP A 109 13.44 -20.18 5.76
N GLU A 110 12.66 -20.78 4.87
CA GLU A 110 13.18 -21.37 3.62
C GLU A 110 13.60 -20.27 2.65
N TYR A 111 12.77 -19.24 2.51
CA TYR A 111 13.09 -18.08 1.68
C TYR A 111 14.37 -17.38 2.14
N LEU A 112 14.60 -17.24 3.45
CA LEU A 112 15.81 -16.59 3.98
C LEU A 112 17.11 -17.29 3.53
N LYS A 113 17.09 -18.59 3.26
CA LYS A 113 18.26 -19.34 2.79
C LYS A 113 18.63 -19.01 1.33
N VAL A 114 17.69 -18.52 0.55
CA VAL A 114 17.84 -18.24 -0.89
C VAL A 114 17.61 -16.77 -1.30
N LYS A 115 17.29 -15.89 -0.37
CA LYS A 115 16.94 -14.49 -0.64
C LYS A 115 18.02 -13.67 -1.36
N SER A 116 19.29 -14.11 -1.30
CA SER A 116 20.40 -13.45 -1.98
C SER A 116 20.47 -13.75 -3.48
N ILE A 117 19.80 -14.83 -3.91
CA ILE A 117 19.84 -15.33 -5.30
C ILE A 117 18.45 -15.42 -5.94
N LYS A 118 17.39 -15.28 -5.15
CA LYS A 118 16.01 -15.46 -5.61
C LYS A 118 15.10 -14.34 -5.10
N LYS A 119 14.32 -13.73 -5.98
CA LYS A 119 13.30 -12.77 -5.60
C LYS A 119 12.12 -13.44 -4.90
N PRO A 120 11.40 -12.72 -4.02
CA PRO A 120 10.20 -13.26 -3.37
C PRO A 120 9.17 -13.84 -4.35
N SER A 121 8.89 -13.14 -5.44
CA SER A 121 7.95 -13.58 -6.48
C SER A 121 8.37 -14.88 -7.17
N GLU A 122 9.66 -15.05 -7.45
CA GLU A 122 10.22 -16.26 -8.06
C GLU A 122 10.15 -17.42 -7.08
N PHE A 123 10.56 -17.20 -5.83
CA PHE A 123 10.50 -18.20 -4.77
C PHE A 123 9.07 -18.68 -4.53
N TYR A 124 8.12 -17.73 -4.38
CA TYR A 124 6.73 -18.10 -4.13
C TYR A 124 6.09 -18.85 -5.30
N LYS A 125 6.43 -18.52 -6.54
CA LYS A 125 5.95 -19.22 -7.74
C LYS A 125 6.38 -20.69 -7.80
N GLU A 126 7.55 -21.01 -7.28
CA GLU A 126 8.02 -22.40 -7.21
C GLU A 126 7.25 -23.24 -6.17
N HIS A 127 6.75 -22.61 -5.12
CA HIS A 127 6.00 -23.26 -4.04
C HIS A 127 4.48 -23.25 -4.25
N ASN A 128 4.00 -22.39 -5.13
CA ASN A 128 2.58 -22.25 -5.45
C ASN A 128 2.37 -22.16 -6.97
N SER A 129 1.97 -23.30 -7.57
CA SER A 129 1.73 -23.41 -9.02
C SER A 129 0.60 -22.50 -9.51
N ASP A 130 -0.35 -22.15 -8.64
CA ASP A 130 -1.50 -21.29 -8.97
C ASP A 130 -1.16 -19.81 -8.90
N TYR A 131 0.02 -19.48 -8.33
CA TYR A 131 0.46 -18.10 -8.24
C TYR A 131 0.69 -17.49 -9.62
N LYS A 132 -0.02 -16.42 -9.87
CA LYS A 132 0.18 -15.54 -11.01
C LYS A 132 0.36 -14.12 -10.48
N LYS A 133 1.37 -13.42 -10.98
CA LYS A 133 1.58 -12.00 -10.65
C LYS A 133 0.49 -11.15 -11.32
N GLN A 134 -0.69 -11.19 -10.74
CA GLN A 134 -1.90 -10.52 -11.23
C GLN A 134 -2.74 -10.07 -10.03
N SER A 135 -3.29 -8.87 -10.10
CA SER A 135 -4.15 -8.29 -9.07
C SER A 135 -5.37 -9.16 -8.74
N SER A 136 -5.89 -9.92 -9.70
CA SER A 136 -6.98 -10.88 -9.47
C SER A 136 -6.59 -12.04 -8.54
N PHE A 137 -5.33 -12.50 -8.61
CA PHE A 137 -4.82 -13.49 -7.66
C PHE A 137 -4.74 -12.87 -6.26
N VAL A 138 -4.14 -11.68 -6.15
CA VAL A 138 -4.00 -10.96 -4.87
C VAL A 138 -5.36 -10.75 -4.22
N LYS A 139 -6.34 -10.23 -4.97
CA LYS A 139 -7.70 -10.01 -4.45
C LYS A 139 -8.29 -11.31 -3.93
N ARG A 140 -8.35 -12.37 -4.73
CA ARG A 140 -8.92 -13.67 -4.32
C ARG A 140 -8.21 -14.26 -3.09
N TYR A 141 -6.88 -14.14 -3.03
CA TYR A 141 -6.08 -14.66 -1.94
C TYR A 141 -6.44 -13.99 -0.62
N PHE A 142 -6.46 -12.67 -0.56
CA PHE A 142 -6.77 -11.94 0.66
C PHE A 142 -8.27 -11.87 0.98
N ASP A 143 -9.15 -11.95 -0.01
CA ASP A 143 -10.59 -12.07 0.21
C ASP A 143 -10.94 -13.35 0.98
N SER A 144 -10.19 -14.44 0.75
CA SER A 144 -10.39 -15.72 1.44
C SER A 144 -9.98 -15.71 2.92
N MET A 145 -9.23 -14.70 3.36
CA MET A 145 -8.74 -14.57 4.74
C MET A 145 -9.75 -13.82 5.61
N THR A 146 -9.79 -14.17 6.90
CA THR A 146 -10.48 -13.35 7.90
C THR A 146 -9.73 -12.04 8.17
N ASN A 147 -10.41 -11.07 8.77
CA ASN A 147 -9.78 -9.79 9.14
C ASN A 147 -8.60 -10.01 10.10
N ASP A 148 -8.78 -10.87 11.10
CA ASP A 148 -7.73 -11.18 12.08
C ASP A 148 -6.49 -11.83 11.43
N GLU A 149 -6.69 -12.73 10.46
CA GLU A 149 -5.58 -13.33 9.72
C GLU A 149 -4.79 -12.27 8.93
N ILE A 150 -5.48 -11.34 8.27
CA ILE A 150 -4.83 -10.26 7.51
C ILE A 150 -4.07 -9.33 8.45
N VAL A 151 -4.68 -8.93 9.56
CA VAL A 151 -4.05 -8.03 10.55
C VAL A 151 -2.82 -8.69 11.18
N ASN A 152 -2.92 -9.95 11.58
CA ASN A 152 -1.79 -10.71 12.12
C ASN A 152 -0.66 -10.84 11.09
N LEU A 153 -1.00 -11.07 9.82
CA LEU A 153 -0.02 -11.14 8.74
C LEU A 153 0.69 -9.79 8.51
N ILE A 154 -0.05 -8.68 8.51
CA ILE A 154 0.54 -7.33 8.43
C ILE A 154 1.46 -7.07 9.62
N ASN A 155 1.04 -7.41 10.84
CA ASN A 155 1.87 -7.25 12.03
C ASN A 155 3.16 -8.10 11.95
N LEU A 156 3.05 -9.34 11.48
CA LEU A 156 4.20 -10.21 11.27
C LEU A 156 5.15 -9.62 10.21
N TYR A 157 4.63 -9.17 9.07
CA TYR A 157 5.40 -8.52 8.02
C TYR A 157 6.15 -7.29 8.55
N VAL A 158 5.46 -6.40 9.24
CA VAL A 158 6.04 -5.18 9.82
C VAL A 158 7.09 -5.52 10.87
N SER A 159 6.89 -6.55 11.71
CA SER A 159 7.88 -6.97 12.70
C SER A 159 9.19 -7.46 12.05
N LYS A 160 9.12 -8.04 10.86
CA LYS A 160 10.28 -8.53 10.10
C LYS A 160 10.97 -7.43 9.25
N HIS A 161 10.20 -6.49 8.73
CA HIS A 161 10.63 -5.56 7.67
C HIS A 161 10.32 -4.09 7.92
N GLY A 162 9.45 -3.76 8.87
CA GLY A 162 8.89 -2.43 9.09
C GLY A 162 9.84 -1.43 9.76
N LYS A 163 11.05 -1.28 9.26
CA LYS A 163 11.97 -0.23 9.75
C LYS A 163 11.66 1.10 9.06
N THR A 164 11.16 2.06 9.82
CA THR A 164 11.01 3.44 9.36
C THR A 164 12.20 4.25 9.80
N HIS A 165 12.86 4.94 8.86
CA HIS A 165 14.09 5.69 9.11
C HIS A 165 13.98 7.18 8.81
N LYS A 166 12.87 7.62 8.21
CA LYS A 166 12.66 9.01 7.81
C LYS A 166 11.39 9.58 8.42
N LEU A 167 11.41 10.89 8.68
CA LEU A 167 10.20 11.63 8.99
C LEU A 167 9.16 11.41 7.86
N ASN A 168 7.92 11.17 8.21
CA ASN A 168 6.81 10.85 7.29
C ASN A 168 6.91 9.48 6.59
N GLN A 169 7.76 8.59 7.05
CA GLN A 169 7.77 7.20 6.61
C GLN A 169 6.96 6.35 7.60
N LEU A 170 5.94 5.67 7.10
CA LEU A 170 5.06 4.78 7.86
C LEU A 170 5.20 3.33 7.40
N THR A 171 4.64 2.41 8.16
CA THR A 171 4.45 1.02 7.76
C THR A 171 2.97 0.73 7.48
N LEU A 172 2.66 -0.43 6.92
CA LEU A 172 1.26 -0.85 6.72
C LEU A 172 0.45 -0.87 8.02
N LYS A 173 1.11 -1.08 9.16
CA LYS A 173 0.45 -1.10 10.47
C LYS A 173 -0.18 0.23 10.85
N GLU A 174 0.42 1.35 10.45
CA GLU A 174 -0.10 2.68 10.81
C GLU A 174 -1.37 3.06 10.06
N ILE A 175 -1.74 2.34 9.00
CA ILE A 175 -2.96 2.60 8.22
C ILE A 175 -4.10 1.61 8.47
N ILE A 176 -3.94 0.65 9.38
CA ILE A 176 -4.98 -0.32 9.74
C ILE A 176 -5.59 -0.05 11.13
N CYS A 177 -6.84 -0.50 11.35
CA CYS A 177 -7.64 -0.19 12.55
C CYS A 177 -7.30 -1.03 13.78
N TYR A 178 -6.43 -2.04 13.71
CA TYR A 178 -6.23 -3.05 14.76
C TYR A 178 -4.88 -2.96 15.42
#